data_34c145815b50ac272f323089a600aa16
#
_entry.id   34c145815b50ac272f323089a600aa16
#
_cell.length_a   1.000
_cell.length_b   1.000
_cell.length_c   1.000
_cell.angle_alpha   90.00
_cell.angle_beta   90.00
_cell.angle_gamma   90.00
#
_symmetry.space_group_name_H-M   'P 1'
#
loop_
_entity.id
_entity.type
_entity.pdbx_description
1 polymer ?
#
loop_
_entity_poly.entity_id
_entity_poly.type
_entity_poly.pdbx_seq_one_letter_code
_entity_poly.pdbx_strand_id
1 'polypeptide(L)'
;MPAQVTNLFLLENLEDASRTRELAESDRKALRAVADWIKTFVVRPHRDLGCAGPVCPFVPPALEHKTLWLAAERSAGRSAPDIVKLIDGYKRLLLAAQPVDGDDASNKSVFVVFTDLPAAQAKDFFDGVLQQIGVRSYVDDGLGWDPSTRATKGPRYTTQTFDRSHHLCRRY
;
A
#
# COMPACT_ATOMS: atom_id res chain seq x y z
N MET A 1 -22.59 -2.93 14.93
CA MET A 1 -21.91 -2.83 13.63
C MET A 1 -20.51 -2.31 13.92
N PRO A 2 -19.42 -2.99 13.51
CA PRO A 2 -18.09 -2.43 13.64
C PRO A 2 -18.02 -1.16 12.78
N ALA A 3 -17.46 -0.08 13.32
CA ALA A 3 -17.23 1.16 12.61
C ALA A 3 -16.53 0.82 11.29
N GLN A 4 -17.12 1.22 10.16
CA GLN A 4 -16.45 1.12 8.87
C GLN A 4 -15.14 1.88 8.98
N VAL A 5 -14.05 1.23 8.65
CA VAL A 5 -12.74 1.89 8.57
C VAL A 5 -12.84 2.90 7.44
N THR A 6 -13.07 4.15 7.81
CA THR A 6 -13.24 5.28 6.88
C THR A 6 -11.91 5.78 6.31
N ASN A 7 -10.83 5.02 6.50
CA ASN A 7 -9.47 5.43 6.17
C ASN A 7 -8.94 4.81 4.85
N LEU A 8 -9.82 4.27 3.99
CA LEU A 8 -9.46 3.76 2.68
C LEU A 8 -9.92 4.74 1.59
N PHE A 9 -8.98 5.22 0.80
CA PHE A 9 -9.21 6.19 -0.26
C PHE A 9 -8.77 5.61 -1.61
N LEU A 10 -9.66 5.61 -2.60
CA LEU A 10 -9.24 5.45 -3.99
C LEU A 10 -8.37 6.66 -4.40
N LEU A 11 -7.45 6.47 -5.33
CA LEU A 11 -6.57 7.56 -5.78
C LEU A 11 -7.35 8.77 -6.29
N GLU A 12 -8.45 8.54 -6.99
CA GLU A 12 -9.33 9.60 -7.51
C GLU A 12 -10.02 10.42 -6.40
N ASN A 13 -10.24 9.79 -5.23
CA ASN A 13 -10.92 10.43 -4.11
C ASN A 13 -9.99 11.36 -3.28
N LEU A 14 -8.67 11.29 -3.50
CA LEU A 14 -7.72 12.12 -2.74
C LEU A 14 -7.80 13.60 -3.10
N GLU A 15 -8.32 13.94 -4.27
CA GLU A 15 -8.53 15.32 -4.70
C GLU A 15 -9.86 15.89 -4.19
N ASP A 16 -10.78 15.03 -3.77
CA ASP A 16 -12.07 15.44 -3.22
C ASP A 16 -11.92 15.86 -1.74
N ALA A 17 -12.01 17.16 -1.49
CA ALA A 17 -11.89 17.73 -0.15
C ALA A 17 -12.99 17.22 0.80
N SER A 18 -14.17 16.86 0.28
CA SER A 18 -15.27 16.32 1.10
C SER A 18 -14.95 14.94 1.65
N ARG A 19 -14.27 14.10 0.87
CA ARG A 19 -13.87 12.74 1.26
C ARG A 19 -12.63 12.70 2.14
N THR A 20 -11.74 13.68 1.99
CA THR A 20 -10.48 13.77 2.74
C THR A 20 -10.56 14.72 3.93
N ARG A 21 -11.75 15.25 4.25
CA ARG A 21 -11.98 16.26 5.29
C ARG A 21 -11.44 15.86 6.66
N GLU A 22 -11.57 14.60 7.03
CA GLU A 22 -11.19 14.06 8.34
C GLU A 22 -9.69 13.77 8.45
N LEU A 23 -8.96 13.76 7.33
CA LEU A 23 -7.51 13.59 7.34
C LEU A 23 -6.79 14.87 7.78
N ALA A 24 -5.76 14.70 8.61
CA ALA A 24 -4.81 15.78 8.87
C ALA A 24 -4.15 16.23 7.56
N GLU A 25 -3.79 17.50 7.44
CA GLU A 25 -3.16 18.05 6.23
C GLU A 25 -1.86 17.32 5.87
N SER A 26 -1.06 16.95 6.89
CA SER A 26 0.15 16.15 6.70
C SER A 26 -0.12 14.81 6.05
N ASP A 27 -1.19 14.12 6.47
CA ASP A 27 -1.56 12.80 5.97
C ASP A 27 -2.10 12.89 4.54
N ARG A 28 -2.92 13.89 4.28
CA ARG A 28 -3.42 14.22 2.95
C ARG A 28 -2.29 14.47 1.96
N LYS A 29 -1.30 15.29 2.38
CA LYS A 29 -0.09 15.55 1.58
C LYS A 29 0.72 14.28 1.33
N ALA A 30 0.85 13.41 2.33
CA ALA A 30 1.53 12.14 2.21
C ALA A 30 0.85 11.21 1.21
N LEU A 31 -0.48 11.04 1.31
CA LEU A 31 -1.24 10.21 0.39
C LEU A 31 -1.17 10.72 -1.05
N ARG A 32 -1.27 12.04 -1.27
CA ARG A 32 -1.09 12.64 -2.60
C ARG A 32 0.29 12.39 -3.17
N ALA A 33 1.33 12.53 -2.38
CA ALA A 33 2.70 12.26 -2.82
C ALA A 33 2.91 10.78 -3.21
N VAL A 34 2.28 9.84 -2.49
CA VAL A 34 2.29 8.42 -2.84
C VAL A 34 1.47 8.16 -4.10
N ALA A 35 0.29 8.78 -4.24
CA ALA A 35 -0.53 8.67 -5.44
C ALA A 35 0.21 9.17 -6.69
N ASP A 36 0.92 10.30 -6.60
CA ASP A 36 1.74 10.84 -7.68
C ASP A 36 2.90 9.90 -8.03
N TRP A 37 3.55 9.32 -7.04
CA TRP A 37 4.59 8.34 -7.26
C TRP A 37 4.05 7.09 -7.97
N ILE A 38 2.89 6.58 -7.57
CA ILE A 38 2.23 5.46 -8.26
C ILE A 38 1.99 5.82 -9.73
N LYS A 39 1.39 6.97 -10.01
CA LYS A 39 1.04 7.42 -11.36
C LYS A 39 2.25 7.75 -12.24
N THR A 40 3.36 8.18 -11.65
CA THR A 40 4.52 8.66 -12.41
C THR A 40 5.67 7.67 -12.49
N PHE A 41 5.75 6.74 -11.56
CA PHE A 41 6.85 5.79 -11.47
C PHE A 41 6.37 4.33 -11.54
N VAL A 42 5.46 3.91 -10.64
CA VAL A 42 5.12 2.48 -10.48
C VAL A 42 4.44 1.90 -11.74
N VAL A 43 3.63 2.70 -12.42
CA VAL A 43 2.91 2.28 -13.64
C VAL A 43 3.77 2.35 -14.92
N ARG A 44 5.02 2.78 -14.82
CA ARG A 44 5.88 2.99 -16.00
C ARG A 44 7.04 2.00 -16.04
N PRO A 45 7.55 1.69 -17.23
CA PRO A 45 8.83 1.01 -17.37
C PRO A 45 9.96 1.84 -16.76
N HIS A 46 10.92 1.19 -16.13
CA HIS A 46 12.11 1.83 -15.59
C HIS A 46 13.37 1.09 -16.02
N ARG A 47 14.22 1.76 -16.79
CA ARG A 47 15.41 1.15 -17.40
C ARG A 47 16.37 0.56 -16.38
N ASP A 48 16.59 1.27 -15.27
CA ASP A 48 17.53 0.85 -14.22
C ASP A 48 17.05 -0.39 -13.43
N LEU A 49 15.75 -0.71 -13.54
CA LEU A 49 15.19 -1.93 -12.97
C LEU A 49 15.13 -3.11 -13.95
N GLY A 50 15.59 -2.90 -15.20
CA GLY A 50 15.64 -3.93 -16.22
C GLY A 50 14.27 -4.46 -16.68
N CYS A 51 13.18 -3.75 -16.35
CA CYS A 51 11.82 -4.14 -16.71
C CYS A 51 11.37 -3.47 -18.01
N ALA A 52 10.92 -4.26 -18.97
CA ALA A 52 10.33 -3.76 -20.22
C ALA A 52 8.90 -3.21 -20.02
N GLY A 53 8.23 -3.64 -18.96
CA GLY A 53 6.90 -3.19 -18.56
C GLY A 53 6.90 -2.28 -17.33
N PRO A 54 5.73 -2.00 -16.74
CA PRO A 54 5.60 -1.23 -15.49
C PRO A 54 6.46 -1.79 -14.37
N VAL A 55 6.90 -0.94 -13.44
CA VAL A 55 7.65 -1.37 -12.23
C VAL A 55 6.85 -2.43 -11.46
N CYS A 56 5.53 -2.20 -11.34
CA CYS A 56 4.61 -3.21 -10.83
C CYS A 56 3.52 -3.49 -11.90
N PRO A 57 3.45 -4.69 -12.48
CA PRO A 57 2.51 -5.00 -13.55
C PRO A 57 1.04 -5.04 -13.09
N PHE A 58 0.77 -5.12 -11.79
CA PHE A 58 -0.56 -5.21 -11.21
C PHE A 58 -1.20 -3.84 -10.95
N VAL A 59 -0.38 -2.80 -10.83
CA VAL A 59 -0.88 -1.46 -10.54
C VAL A 59 -1.69 -0.85 -11.69
N PRO A 60 -1.29 -0.94 -12.97
CA PRO A 60 -2.10 -0.42 -14.06
C PRO A 60 -3.53 -0.98 -14.09
N PRO A 61 -3.78 -2.31 -14.09
CA PRO A 61 -5.13 -2.85 -14.04
C PRO A 61 -5.87 -2.50 -12.73
N ALA A 62 -5.18 -2.44 -11.58
CA ALA A 62 -5.80 -2.03 -10.32
C ALA A 62 -6.30 -0.57 -10.36
N LEU A 63 -5.62 0.31 -11.08
CA LEU A 63 -6.07 1.68 -11.31
C LEU A 63 -7.26 1.75 -12.26
N GLU A 64 -7.22 1.00 -13.36
CA GLU A 64 -8.28 0.94 -14.36
C GLU A 64 -9.60 0.43 -13.74
N HIS A 65 -9.51 -0.62 -12.93
CA HIS A 65 -10.67 -1.26 -12.27
C HIS A 65 -11.03 -0.62 -10.93
N LYS A 66 -10.31 0.45 -10.51
CA LYS A 66 -10.54 1.15 -9.24
C LYS A 66 -10.46 0.24 -8.02
N THR A 67 -9.49 -0.67 -8.03
CA THR A 67 -9.24 -1.67 -6.98
C THR A 67 -7.94 -1.41 -6.23
N LEU A 68 -7.43 -0.17 -6.30
CA LEU A 68 -6.27 0.28 -5.57
C LEU A 68 -6.66 1.36 -4.57
N TRP A 69 -6.41 1.08 -3.30
CA TRP A 69 -6.69 1.98 -2.19
C TRP A 69 -5.43 2.45 -1.49
N LEU A 70 -5.50 3.63 -0.89
CA LEU A 70 -4.50 4.21 -0.01
C LEU A 70 -5.10 4.39 1.39
N ALA A 71 -4.29 4.16 2.43
CA ALA A 71 -4.64 4.43 3.81
C ALA A 71 -3.49 5.18 4.49
N ALA A 72 -3.81 6.20 5.31
CA ALA A 72 -2.83 6.89 6.15
C ALA A 72 -2.87 6.33 7.57
N GLU A 73 -1.70 5.94 8.09
CA GLU A 73 -1.56 5.39 9.43
C GLU A 73 -0.40 6.02 10.19
N ARG A 74 -0.42 5.86 11.50
CA ARG A 74 0.64 6.30 12.40
C ARG A 74 1.31 5.10 13.05
N SER A 75 2.65 5.17 13.13
CA SER A 75 3.47 4.16 13.83
C SER A 75 3.75 4.56 15.28
N ALA A 76 3.74 5.84 15.60
CA ALA A 76 4.04 6.36 16.92
C ALA A 76 3.14 5.77 18.01
N GLY A 77 3.77 5.27 19.08
CA GLY A 77 3.07 4.67 20.21
C GLY A 77 2.49 3.27 19.98
N ARG A 78 2.73 2.66 18.81
CA ARG A 78 2.30 1.29 18.51
C ARG A 78 3.49 0.32 18.61
N SER A 79 3.24 -0.81 19.25
CA SER A 79 4.19 -1.94 19.24
C SER A 79 4.14 -2.71 17.92
N ALA A 80 5.15 -3.54 17.64
CA ALA A 80 5.14 -4.39 16.46
C ALA A 80 3.88 -5.31 16.40
N PRO A 81 3.42 -5.95 17.49
CA PRO A 81 2.16 -6.69 17.49
C PRO A 81 0.93 -5.83 17.14
N ASP A 82 0.90 -4.55 17.55
CA ASP A 82 -0.22 -3.66 17.19
C ASP A 82 -0.22 -3.33 15.71
N ILE A 83 0.96 -3.12 15.13
CA ILE A 83 1.11 -2.93 13.69
C ILE A 83 0.69 -4.19 12.93
N VAL A 84 1.08 -5.37 13.39
CA VAL A 84 0.65 -6.66 12.80
C VAL A 84 -0.88 -6.76 12.79
N LYS A 85 -1.56 -6.44 13.92
CA LYS A 85 -3.02 -6.44 14.00
C LYS A 85 -3.66 -5.42 13.06
N LEU A 86 -3.08 -4.22 12.97
CA LEU A 86 -3.52 -3.17 12.05
C LEU A 86 -3.48 -3.67 10.60
N ILE A 87 -2.35 -4.20 10.19
CA ILE A 87 -2.12 -4.73 8.86
C ILE A 87 -3.07 -5.89 8.55
N ASP A 88 -3.29 -6.80 9.51
CA ASP A 88 -4.25 -7.88 9.38
C ASP A 88 -5.70 -7.37 9.22
N GLY A 89 -6.01 -6.23 9.82
CA GLY A 89 -7.26 -5.50 9.57
C GLY A 89 -7.40 -5.06 8.11
N TYR A 90 -6.39 -4.44 7.53
CA TYR A 90 -6.37 -4.04 6.11
C TYR A 90 -6.42 -5.24 5.17
N LYS A 91 -5.73 -6.32 5.50
CA LYS A 91 -5.83 -7.59 4.77
C LYS A 91 -7.27 -8.08 4.69
N ARG A 92 -7.99 -8.12 5.82
CA ARG A 92 -9.40 -8.54 5.84
C ARG A 92 -10.29 -7.62 5.00
N LEU A 93 -10.04 -6.31 5.05
CA LEU A 93 -10.76 -5.34 4.22
C LEU A 93 -10.50 -5.57 2.73
N LEU A 94 -9.24 -5.80 2.34
CA LEU A 94 -8.88 -6.10 0.96
C LEU A 94 -9.57 -7.38 0.46
N LEU A 95 -9.57 -8.43 1.26
CA LEU A 95 -10.22 -9.70 0.89
C LEU A 95 -11.73 -9.54 0.74
N ALA A 96 -12.37 -8.74 1.59
CA ALA A 96 -13.82 -8.49 1.56
C ALA A 96 -14.26 -7.45 0.50
N ALA A 97 -13.33 -6.63 0.00
CA ALA A 97 -13.64 -5.62 -1.00
C ALA A 97 -14.01 -6.25 -2.36
N GLN A 98 -14.95 -5.64 -3.06
CA GLN A 98 -15.30 -6.08 -4.42
C GLN A 98 -14.22 -5.68 -5.44
N PRO A 99 -14.01 -6.50 -6.49
CA PRO A 99 -14.55 -7.87 -6.67
C PRO A 99 -13.89 -8.88 -5.73
N VAL A 100 -14.62 -9.93 -5.31
CA VAL A 100 -14.06 -10.97 -4.41
C VAL A 100 -13.46 -12.15 -5.17
N ASP A 101 -13.84 -12.33 -6.42
CA ASP A 101 -13.39 -13.40 -7.33
C ASP A 101 -13.14 -12.87 -8.75
N GLY A 102 -12.64 -13.75 -9.61
CA GLY A 102 -12.27 -13.44 -10.99
C GLY A 102 -10.90 -12.75 -11.12
N ASP A 103 -10.54 -12.43 -12.37
CA ASP A 103 -9.23 -11.84 -12.70
C ASP A 103 -9.01 -10.47 -12.04
N ASP A 104 -10.07 -9.67 -11.93
CA ASP A 104 -9.99 -8.36 -11.29
C ASP A 104 -9.71 -8.42 -9.79
N ALA A 105 -10.15 -9.51 -9.13
CA ALA A 105 -9.84 -9.73 -7.72
C ALA A 105 -8.34 -9.94 -7.46
N SER A 106 -7.61 -10.43 -8.47
CA SER A 106 -6.16 -10.63 -8.40
C SER A 106 -5.36 -9.33 -8.44
N ASN A 107 -5.96 -8.24 -8.95
CA ASN A 107 -5.31 -6.94 -9.10
C ASN A 107 -5.64 -5.97 -7.94
N LYS A 108 -6.36 -6.42 -6.90
CA LYS A 108 -6.66 -5.55 -5.75
C LYS A 108 -5.41 -5.27 -4.94
N SER A 109 -5.24 -4.00 -4.53
CA SER A 109 -4.09 -3.55 -3.75
C SER A 109 -4.48 -2.51 -2.72
N VAL A 110 -3.87 -2.58 -1.53
CA VAL A 110 -3.94 -1.53 -0.50
C VAL A 110 -2.53 -1.06 -0.16
N PHE A 111 -2.31 0.24 -0.27
CA PHE A 111 -1.09 0.90 0.20
C PHE A 111 -1.34 1.51 1.58
N VAL A 112 -0.74 0.95 2.62
CA VAL A 112 -0.76 1.50 3.97
C VAL A 112 0.44 2.42 4.13
N VAL A 113 0.20 3.72 4.27
CA VAL A 113 1.22 4.77 4.33
C VAL A 113 1.42 5.19 5.79
N PHE A 114 2.56 4.88 6.36
CA PHE A 114 2.94 5.35 7.70
C PHE A 114 3.54 6.74 7.60
N THR A 115 2.75 7.76 7.96
CA THR A 115 3.06 9.17 7.70
C THR A 115 4.04 9.78 8.69
N ASP A 116 4.27 9.12 9.82
CA ASP A 116 5.16 9.55 10.91
C ASP A 116 6.41 8.67 11.06
N LEU A 117 6.57 7.61 10.25
CA LEU A 117 7.70 6.69 10.35
C LEU A 117 8.95 7.29 9.67
N PRO A 118 10.04 7.54 10.41
CA PRO A 118 11.28 8.01 9.82
C PRO A 118 11.88 6.97 8.87
N ALA A 119 12.36 7.40 7.71
CA ALA A 119 12.93 6.48 6.71
C ALA A 119 14.14 5.67 7.26
N ALA A 120 14.90 6.23 8.20
CA ALA A 120 16.01 5.51 8.83
C ALA A 120 15.56 4.31 9.68
N GLN A 121 14.34 4.33 10.19
CA GLN A 121 13.75 3.26 11.01
C GLN A 121 12.89 2.29 10.19
N ALA A 122 12.59 2.65 8.95
CA ALA A 122 11.65 1.92 8.13
C ALA A 122 12.05 0.46 7.88
N LYS A 123 13.34 0.22 7.64
CA LYS A 123 13.83 -1.14 7.40
C LYS A 123 13.59 -2.04 8.61
N ASP A 124 14.04 -1.63 9.79
CA ASP A 124 13.90 -2.44 11.01
C ASP A 124 12.44 -2.62 11.41
N PHE A 125 11.63 -1.57 11.23
CA PHE A 125 10.19 -1.60 11.45
C PHE A 125 9.52 -2.65 10.57
N PHE A 126 9.76 -2.62 9.25
CA PHE A 126 9.13 -3.56 8.33
C PHE A 126 9.69 -4.97 8.45
N ASP A 127 10.97 -5.15 8.64
CA ASP A 127 11.56 -6.48 8.85
C ASP A 127 10.91 -7.14 10.07
N GLY A 128 10.73 -6.41 11.17
CA GLY A 128 10.07 -6.91 12.38
C GLY A 128 8.60 -7.29 12.17
N VAL A 129 7.86 -6.56 11.35
CA VAL A 129 6.46 -6.84 11.02
C VAL A 129 6.36 -7.98 10.01
N LEU A 130 7.15 -7.93 8.93
CA LEU A 130 7.09 -8.93 7.84
C LEU A 130 7.45 -10.34 8.31
N GLN A 131 8.40 -10.48 9.23
CA GLN A 131 8.72 -11.79 9.82
C GLN A 131 7.51 -12.45 10.50
N GLN A 132 6.59 -11.66 11.03
CA GLN A 132 5.42 -12.17 11.76
C GLN A 132 4.26 -12.56 10.84
N ILE A 133 4.12 -11.90 9.68
CA ILE A 133 2.93 -12.02 8.84
C ILE A 133 3.19 -12.45 7.40
N GLY A 134 4.39 -12.20 6.87
CA GLY A 134 4.67 -12.37 5.43
C GLY A 134 4.42 -13.78 4.92
N VAL A 135 5.04 -14.78 5.55
CA VAL A 135 4.90 -16.19 5.13
C VAL A 135 3.46 -16.67 5.27
N ARG A 136 2.81 -16.35 6.38
CA ARG A 136 1.43 -16.76 6.63
C ARG A 136 0.46 -16.15 5.62
N SER A 137 0.56 -14.84 5.36
CA SER A 137 -0.30 -14.16 4.39
C SER A 137 -0.12 -14.71 2.98
N TYR A 138 1.11 -15.07 2.62
CA TYR A 138 1.39 -15.69 1.32
C TYR A 138 0.81 -17.10 1.19
N VAL A 139 1.03 -17.95 2.18
CA VAL A 139 0.64 -19.37 2.13
C VAL A 139 -0.87 -19.54 2.31
N ASP A 140 -1.48 -18.83 3.26
CA ASP A 140 -2.87 -19.02 3.63
C ASP A 140 -3.83 -18.20 2.75
N ASP A 141 -3.42 -16.98 2.34
CA ASP A 141 -4.30 -16.03 1.68
C ASP A 141 -3.86 -15.68 0.25
N GLY A 142 -2.70 -16.13 -0.19
CA GLY A 142 -2.13 -15.80 -1.50
C GLY A 142 -1.76 -14.32 -1.64
N LEU A 143 -1.47 -13.62 -0.53
CA LEU A 143 -1.16 -12.18 -0.53
C LEU A 143 0.34 -11.94 -0.44
N GLY A 144 0.88 -11.23 -1.43
CA GLY A 144 2.24 -10.71 -1.42
C GLY A 144 2.35 -9.43 -0.59
N TRP A 145 3.56 -9.16 -0.08
CA TRP A 145 3.92 -7.97 0.66
C TRP A 145 5.13 -7.31 0.04
N ASP A 146 5.04 -6.03 -0.20
CA ASP A 146 6.16 -5.24 -0.69
C ASP A 146 6.37 -4.00 0.19
N PRO A 147 7.40 -4.00 1.05
CA PRO A 147 7.79 -2.83 1.80
C PRO A 147 8.58 -1.90 0.89
N SER A 148 8.08 -0.70 0.65
CA SER A 148 8.81 0.31 -0.09
C SER A 148 9.02 1.58 0.73
N THR A 149 10.21 2.17 0.61
CA THR A 149 10.52 3.48 1.16
C THR A 149 10.78 4.45 0.05
N ARG A 150 10.01 5.55 0.00
CA ARG A 150 10.26 6.63 -0.94
C ARG A 150 11.13 7.69 -0.32
N ALA A 151 12.31 7.93 -0.90
CA ALA A 151 13.11 9.12 -0.65
C ALA A 151 12.72 10.20 -1.66
N THR A 152 12.09 11.28 -1.20
CA THR A 152 11.86 12.50 -2.00
C THR A 152 12.76 13.61 -1.47
N LYS A 153 12.97 14.68 -2.27
CA LYS A 153 13.61 15.93 -1.78
C LYS A 153 12.77 16.63 -0.68
N GLY A 154 11.64 16.05 -0.28
CA GLY A 154 10.73 16.47 0.80
C GLY A 154 10.59 15.38 1.88
N PRO A 155 9.50 15.42 2.67
CA PRO A 155 9.21 14.40 3.68
C PRO A 155 9.24 13.01 3.05
N ARG A 156 9.89 12.07 3.74
CA ARG A 156 9.95 10.67 3.32
C ARG A 156 8.75 9.93 3.89
N TYR A 157 8.05 9.20 3.04
CA TYR A 157 6.94 8.36 3.45
C TYR A 157 7.30 6.90 3.23
N THR A 158 6.78 6.05 4.08
CA THR A 158 7.01 4.61 4.03
C THR A 158 5.69 3.94 3.73
N THR A 159 5.66 3.10 2.72
CA THR A 159 4.46 2.40 2.27
C THR A 159 4.61 0.90 2.41
N GLN A 160 3.51 0.23 2.66
CA GLN A 160 3.41 -1.21 2.59
C GLN A 160 2.25 -1.56 1.67
N THR A 161 2.51 -2.44 0.71
CA THR A 161 1.53 -2.85 -0.30
C THR A 161 1.14 -4.30 -0.09
N PHE A 162 -0.14 -4.57 -0.17
CA PHE A 162 -0.69 -5.92 -0.30
C PHE A 162 -1.10 -6.15 -1.74
N ASP A 163 -0.70 -7.25 -2.28
CA ASP A 163 -1.10 -7.66 -3.61
C ASP A 163 -1.23 -9.20 -3.68
N ARG A 164 -2.15 -9.69 -4.51
CA ARG A 164 -2.40 -11.12 -4.70
C ARG A 164 -1.45 -11.78 -5.71
N SER A 165 -0.56 -11.05 -6.29
CA SER A 165 0.16 -11.48 -7.47
C SER A 165 1.63 -11.78 -7.21
N HIS A 166 2.11 -12.88 -7.76
CA HIS A 166 3.40 -13.53 -7.44
C HIS A 166 4.53 -13.26 -8.42
N HIS A 167 4.45 -12.27 -9.29
CA HIS A 167 5.52 -12.00 -10.26
C HIS A 167 6.12 -10.63 -10.08
N LEU A 168 6.91 -10.47 -9.01
CA LEU A 168 7.95 -9.45 -9.00
C LEU A 168 8.85 -9.66 -10.21
N CYS A 169 9.15 -8.59 -10.92
CA CYS A 169 10.15 -8.56 -11.96
C CYS A 169 11.50 -8.96 -11.35
N ARG A 170 11.73 -10.27 -11.19
CA ARG A 170 13.02 -10.82 -10.82
C ARG A 170 13.81 -11.02 -12.09
N ARG A 171 14.53 -10.01 -12.52
CA ARG A 171 15.80 -10.19 -13.24
C ARG A 171 16.74 -9.06 -12.82
N TYR A 172 17.81 -9.49 -12.23
CA TYR A 172 19.02 -8.73 -11.94
C TYR A 172 19.66 -8.21 -13.20
#